data_1854053026d9bc95c47fd261c8af9798
#
_entry.id   1854053026d9bc95c47fd261c8af9798
#
_cell.length_a   1.000
_cell.length_b   1.000
_cell.length_c   1.000
_cell.angle_alpha   90.00
_cell.angle_beta   90.00
_cell.angle_gamma   90.00
#
_symmetry.space_group_name_H-M   'P 1'
#
loop_
_entity.id
_entity.type
_entity.pdbx_description
1 polymer ?
#
loop_
_entity_poly.entity_id
_entity_poly.type
_entity_poly.pdbx_seq_one_letter_code
_entity_poly.pdbx_strand_id
1 'polypeptide(L)'
;MPSKQKSWEDGMKLYSSMGPNPAVVAMFLAEKGVEIPVEKVDLMGGENRQAPYVAKNPAGQLPCLELDDGSHLAEITAICEYLDEKYPNPPLIGATPEQRAETRMWVRRIDLNICEPLTSGFRYAEGL
;
A
#
# COMPACT_ATOMS: atom_id res chain seq x y z
N MET A 1 -2.34 -27.12 0.12
CA MET A 1 -2.03 -25.69 0.05
C MET A 1 -3.10 -24.90 0.75
N PRO A 2 -2.73 -23.94 1.59
CA PRO A 2 -3.76 -23.07 2.14
C PRO A 2 -4.43 -22.31 0.99
N SER A 3 -5.74 -22.23 1.02
CA SER A 3 -6.49 -21.42 0.08
C SER A 3 -6.18 -19.94 0.32
N LYS A 4 -6.12 -19.15 -0.74
CA LYS A 4 -5.97 -17.70 -0.60
C LYS A 4 -7.19 -17.14 0.11
N GLN A 5 -6.98 -16.26 1.07
CA GLN A 5 -8.07 -15.52 1.70
C GLN A 5 -8.62 -14.50 0.70
N LYS A 6 -9.93 -14.37 0.67
CA LYS A 6 -10.61 -13.48 -0.28
C LYS A 6 -11.25 -12.34 0.48
N SER A 7 -10.71 -11.15 0.31
CA SER A 7 -11.15 -9.97 1.02
C SER A 7 -12.38 -9.29 0.44
N TRP A 8 -12.79 -9.64 -0.81
CA TRP A 8 -14.04 -9.08 -1.33
C TRP A 8 -15.25 -9.49 -0.50
N GLU A 9 -15.16 -10.59 0.25
CA GLU A 9 -16.17 -10.97 1.24
C GLU A 9 -16.23 -9.96 2.38
N ASP A 10 -15.11 -9.28 2.63
CA ASP A 10 -14.98 -8.24 3.65
C ASP A 10 -15.26 -6.82 3.10
N GLY A 11 -15.43 -6.68 1.78
CA GLY A 11 -15.78 -5.40 1.17
C GLY A 11 -14.63 -4.44 0.90
N MET A 12 -13.39 -4.85 1.12
CA MET A 12 -12.22 -4.00 0.85
C MET A 12 -11.93 -3.87 -0.64
N LYS A 13 -11.33 -2.73 -1.02
CA LYS A 13 -10.90 -2.45 -2.39
C LYS A 13 -9.56 -1.71 -2.35
N LEU A 14 -8.65 -2.09 -3.24
CA LEU A 14 -7.36 -1.41 -3.38
C LEU A 14 -7.35 -0.57 -4.65
N TYR A 15 -7.16 0.74 -4.47
CA TYR A 15 -6.88 1.64 -5.58
C TYR A 15 -5.40 1.61 -5.89
N SER A 16 -5.05 1.34 -7.14
CA SER A 16 -3.68 1.08 -7.58
C SER A 16 -3.40 1.76 -8.92
N SER A 17 -2.13 1.80 -9.27
CA SER A 17 -1.66 2.30 -10.56
C SER A 17 -0.34 1.62 -10.91
N MET A 18 0.25 2.01 -12.03
CA MET A 18 1.62 1.62 -12.35
C MET A 18 2.60 2.35 -11.41
N GLY A 19 3.74 1.74 -11.17
CA GLY A 19 4.81 2.34 -10.39
C GLY A 19 5.23 1.51 -9.18
N PRO A 20 6.30 1.93 -8.49
CA PRO A 20 6.89 1.13 -7.43
C PRO A 20 6.04 1.08 -6.15
N ASN A 21 5.36 2.15 -5.79
CA ASN A 21 4.62 2.19 -4.54
C ASN A 21 3.42 1.24 -4.52
N PRO A 22 2.54 1.24 -5.55
CA PRO A 22 1.50 0.22 -5.63
C PRO A 22 2.05 -1.20 -5.73
N ALA A 23 3.20 -1.40 -6.38
CA ALA A 23 3.82 -2.70 -6.50
C ALA A 23 4.21 -3.30 -5.14
N VAL A 24 4.62 -2.48 -4.18
CA VAL A 24 4.96 -2.96 -2.83
C VAL A 24 3.75 -3.61 -2.17
N VAL A 25 2.59 -2.97 -2.24
CA VAL A 25 1.36 -3.53 -1.65
C VAL A 25 0.95 -4.81 -2.38
N ALA A 26 1.06 -4.84 -3.71
CA ALA A 26 0.76 -6.04 -4.50
C ALA A 26 1.65 -7.22 -4.10
N MET A 27 2.94 -6.98 -3.92
CA MET A 27 3.89 -8.01 -3.46
C MET A 27 3.56 -8.48 -2.05
N PHE A 28 3.24 -7.55 -1.16
CA PHE A 28 2.86 -7.87 0.22
C PHE A 28 1.62 -8.76 0.26
N LEU A 29 0.60 -8.42 -0.51
CA LEU A 29 -0.62 -9.23 -0.62
C LEU A 29 -0.33 -10.63 -1.18
N ALA A 30 0.54 -10.73 -2.18
CA ALA A 30 0.94 -12.00 -2.75
C ALA A 30 1.62 -12.90 -1.70
N GLU A 31 2.53 -12.33 -0.91
CA GLU A 31 3.22 -13.06 0.18
C GLU A 31 2.25 -13.46 1.29
N LYS A 32 1.24 -12.63 1.56
CA LYS A 32 0.17 -12.96 2.51
C LYS A 32 -0.79 -14.03 2.00
N GLY A 33 -0.86 -14.25 0.70
CA GLY A 33 -1.85 -15.13 0.09
C GLY A 33 -3.27 -14.53 0.15
N VAL A 34 -3.39 -13.22 0.15
CA VAL A 34 -4.66 -12.49 0.23
C VAL A 34 -4.94 -11.83 -1.11
N GLU A 35 -6.17 -11.94 -1.59
CA GLU A 35 -6.64 -11.25 -2.79
C GLU A 35 -7.62 -10.15 -2.40
N ILE A 36 -7.39 -8.94 -2.89
CA ILE A 36 -8.25 -7.78 -2.72
C ILE A 36 -8.64 -7.28 -4.11
N PRO A 37 -9.91 -6.98 -4.37
CA PRO A 37 -10.30 -6.35 -5.63
C PRO A 37 -9.50 -5.07 -5.86
N VAL A 38 -8.98 -4.91 -7.08
CA VAL A 38 -8.14 -3.78 -7.45
C VAL A 38 -8.87 -2.92 -8.46
N GLU A 39 -8.90 -1.61 -8.20
CA GLU A 39 -9.35 -0.61 -9.17
C GLU A 39 -8.17 0.25 -9.60
N LYS A 40 -7.90 0.27 -10.90
CA LYS A 40 -6.78 1.06 -11.44
C LYS A 40 -7.19 2.52 -11.59
N VAL A 41 -6.32 3.41 -11.15
CA VAL A 41 -6.46 4.85 -11.31
C VAL A 41 -5.49 5.31 -12.39
N ASP A 42 -5.98 6.11 -13.33
CA ASP A 42 -5.18 6.59 -14.46
C ASP A 42 -4.27 7.75 -14.03
N LEU A 43 -3.05 7.41 -13.62
CA LEU A 43 -2.04 8.39 -13.22
C LEU A 43 -1.63 9.29 -14.39
N MET A 44 -1.45 8.70 -15.57
CA MET A 44 -1.00 9.46 -16.75
C MET A 44 -2.06 10.45 -17.20
N GLY A 45 -3.34 10.10 -17.05
CA GLY A 45 -4.46 10.99 -17.35
C GLY A 45 -4.82 11.97 -16.23
N GLY A 46 -4.14 11.89 -15.09
CA GLY A 46 -4.38 12.81 -13.97
C GLY A 46 -5.60 12.48 -13.13
N GLU A 47 -6.16 11.28 -13.23
CA GLU A 47 -7.33 10.86 -12.44
C GLU A 47 -7.11 11.01 -10.93
N ASN A 48 -5.86 10.78 -10.48
CA ASN A 48 -5.48 10.92 -9.08
C ASN A 48 -5.57 12.36 -8.54
N ARG A 49 -5.65 13.34 -9.43
CA ARG A 49 -5.76 14.76 -9.08
C ARG A 49 -7.19 15.28 -9.19
N GLN A 50 -8.12 14.47 -9.66
CA GLN A 50 -9.52 14.84 -9.83
C GLN A 50 -10.32 14.61 -8.55
N ALA A 51 -11.39 15.37 -8.39
CA ALA A 51 -12.19 15.39 -7.17
C ALA A 51 -12.65 14.01 -6.67
N PRO A 52 -13.10 13.07 -7.52
CA PRO A 52 -13.53 11.76 -7.01
C PRO A 52 -12.44 11.00 -6.27
N TYR A 53 -11.20 11.02 -6.79
CA TYR A 53 -10.09 10.34 -6.11
C TYR A 53 -9.54 11.15 -4.94
N VAL A 54 -9.43 12.47 -5.08
CA VAL A 54 -8.91 13.35 -4.02
C VAL A 54 -9.81 13.30 -2.78
N ALA A 55 -11.11 13.07 -2.95
CA ALA A 55 -12.02 12.85 -1.82
C ALA A 55 -11.66 11.57 -1.02
N LYS A 56 -11.09 10.56 -1.70
CA LYS A 56 -10.63 9.32 -1.05
C LYS A 56 -9.25 9.47 -0.43
N ASN A 57 -8.34 10.14 -1.13
CA ASN A 57 -6.98 10.40 -0.67
C ASN A 57 -6.57 11.83 -1.04
N PRO A 58 -6.63 12.78 -0.09
CA PRO A 58 -6.30 14.17 -0.36
C PRO A 58 -4.87 14.40 -0.88
N ALA A 59 -3.94 13.49 -0.55
CA ALA A 59 -2.57 13.56 -1.06
C ALA A 59 -2.47 13.22 -2.55
N GLY A 60 -3.53 12.65 -3.14
CA GLY A 60 -3.58 12.31 -4.56
C GLY A 60 -2.63 11.21 -4.97
N GLN A 61 -2.10 10.44 -4.02
CA GLN A 61 -1.11 9.39 -4.28
C GLN A 61 -1.75 8.00 -4.26
N LEU A 62 -1.07 7.04 -4.85
CA LEU A 62 -1.44 5.64 -4.87
C LEU A 62 -0.32 4.81 -4.27
N PRO A 63 -0.61 3.70 -3.59
CA PRO A 63 -1.93 3.06 -3.44
C PRO A 63 -2.81 3.69 -2.35
N CYS A 64 -4.10 3.32 -2.36
CA CYS A 64 -5.05 3.67 -1.32
C CYS A 64 -5.97 2.47 -1.07
N LEU A 65 -6.21 2.13 0.18
CA LEU A 65 -7.06 1.00 0.55
C LEU A 65 -8.40 1.51 1.08
N GLU A 66 -9.49 1.10 0.45
CA GLU A 66 -10.83 1.33 0.97
C GLU A 66 -11.18 0.18 1.92
N LEU A 67 -11.58 0.53 3.14
CA LEU A 67 -11.95 -0.43 4.16
C LEU A 67 -13.44 -0.79 4.06
N ASP A 68 -13.86 -1.80 4.84
CA ASP A 68 -15.23 -2.32 4.80
C ASP A 68 -16.29 -1.28 5.15
N ASP A 69 -15.94 -0.31 5.99
CA ASP A 69 -16.84 0.77 6.42
C ASP A 69 -16.87 1.96 5.45
N GLY A 70 -16.16 1.87 4.32
CA GLY A 70 -16.05 2.93 3.34
C GLY A 70 -15.00 3.97 3.64
N SER A 71 -14.28 3.86 4.76
CA SER A 71 -13.13 4.74 5.03
C SER A 71 -11.93 4.34 4.18
N HIS A 72 -10.96 5.24 4.09
CA HIS A 72 -9.80 5.07 3.24
C HIS A 72 -8.51 5.17 4.04
N LEU A 73 -7.56 4.27 3.75
CA LEU A 73 -6.25 4.22 4.35
C LEU A 73 -5.20 4.44 3.26
N ALA A 74 -4.36 5.43 3.43
CA ALA A 74 -3.24 5.71 2.54
C ALA A 74 -1.92 5.40 3.24
N GLU A 75 -0.82 5.49 2.52
CA GLU A 75 0.55 5.18 2.92
C GLU A 75 0.83 3.68 2.93
N ILE A 76 1.86 3.28 2.19
CA ILE A 76 2.26 1.88 2.01
C ILE A 76 2.45 1.18 3.35
N THR A 77 3.19 1.82 4.25
CA THR A 77 3.52 1.23 5.55
C THR A 77 2.26 0.99 6.37
N ALA A 78 1.36 1.97 6.41
CA ALA A 78 0.10 1.84 7.14
C ALA A 78 -0.78 0.74 6.56
N ILE A 79 -0.87 0.66 5.23
CA ILE A 79 -1.64 -0.37 4.54
C ILE A 79 -1.08 -1.76 4.84
N CYS A 80 0.23 -1.93 4.72
CA CYS A 80 0.88 -3.22 4.97
C CYS A 80 0.74 -3.65 6.43
N GLU A 81 0.92 -2.75 7.38
CA GLU A 81 0.76 -3.07 8.79
C GLU A 81 -0.69 -3.45 9.13
N TYR A 82 -1.66 -2.72 8.57
CA TYR A 82 -3.07 -3.05 8.74
C TYR A 82 -3.38 -4.45 8.21
N LEU A 83 -2.91 -4.77 7.02
CA LEU A 83 -3.12 -6.08 6.41
C LEU A 83 -2.43 -7.20 7.18
N ASP A 84 -1.26 -6.93 7.76
CA ASP A 84 -0.55 -7.90 8.59
C ASP A 84 -1.32 -8.25 9.87
N GLU A 85 -1.94 -7.27 10.48
CA GLU A 85 -2.76 -7.48 11.67
C GLU A 85 -4.09 -8.18 11.34
N LYS A 86 -4.73 -7.77 10.23
CA LYS A 86 -6.00 -8.36 9.81
C LYS A 86 -5.83 -9.82 9.36
N TYR A 87 -4.73 -10.13 8.69
CA TYR A 87 -4.39 -11.46 8.21
C TYR A 87 -3.04 -11.89 8.80
N PRO A 88 -3.02 -12.38 10.06
CA PRO A 88 -1.76 -12.54 10.79
C PRO A 88 -0.86 -13.69 10.32
N ASN A 89 -1.30 -14.53 9.41
CA ASN A 89 -0.53 -15.66 8.92
C ASN A 89 -0.29 -15.56 7.40
N PRO A 90 0.97 -15.52 6.94
CA PRO A 90 2.20 -15.43 7.73
C PRO A 90 2.43 -14.02 8.29
N PRO A 91 3.10 -13.88 9.46
CA PRO A 91 3.36 -12.57 10.06
C PRO A 91 4.57 -11.89 9.38
N LEU A 92 4.33 -11.09 8.35
CA LEU A 92 5.42 -10.49 7.56
C LEU A 92 6.10 -9.32 8.28
N ILE A 93 5.34 -8.59 9.10
CA ILE A 93 5.93 -7.51 9.92
C ILE A 93 6.62 -8.11 11.15
N GLY A 94 6.04 -9.15 11.71
CA GLY A 94 6.58 -9.86 12.86
C GLY A 94 5.48 -10.39 13.76
N ALA A 95 5.80 -11.45 14.50
CA ALA A 95 4.88 -12.11 15.40
C ALA A 95 4.94 -11.57 16.83
N THR A 96 6.07 -10.96 17.21
CA THR A 96 6.30 -10.44 18.55
C THR A 96 6.52 -8.93 18.51
N PRO A 97 6.34 -8.22 19.63
CA PRO A 97 6.65 -6.78 19.67
C PRO A 97 8.09 -6.47 19.26
N GLU A 98 9.04 -7.30 19.65
CA GLU A 98 10.45 -7.12 19.33
C GLU A 98 10.73 -7.27 17.84
N GLN A 99 10.16 -8.30 17.22
CA GLN A 99 10.27 -8.52 15.77
C GLN A 99 9.63 -7.37 14.98
N ARG A 100 8.46 -6.92 15.42
CA ARG A 100 7.75 -5.81 14.79
C ARG A 100 8.54 -4.51 14.91
N ALA A 101 9.12 -4.25 16.06
CA ALA A 101 9.94 -3.06 16.29
C ALA A 101 11.17 -3.07 15.37
N GLU A 102 11.85 -4.20 15.25
CA GLU A 102 13.01 -4.32 14.36
C GLU A 102 12.64 -4.09 12.90
N THR A 103 11.55 -4.70 12.44
CA THR A 103 11.04 -4.48 11.07
C THR A 103 10.75 -3.00 10.82
N ARG A 104 10.05 -2.33 11.74
CA ARG A 104 9.73 -0.91 11.61
C ARG A 104 10.98 -0.04 11.58
N MET A 105 11.98 -0.38 12.36
CA MET A 105 13.26 0.33 12.34
C MET A 105 13.92 0.24 10.96
N TRP A 106 13.99 -0.95 10.39
CA TRP A 106 14.59 -1.15 9.07
C TRP A 106 13.78 -0.48 7.96
N VAL A 107 12.46 -0.58 8.00
CA VAL A 107 11.59 0.11 7.05
C VAL A 107 11.83 1.61 7.09
N ARG A 108 11.89 2.19 8.28
CA ARG A 108 12.13 3.63 8.44
C ARG A 108 13.49 4.06 7.90
N ARG A 109 14.53 3.28 8.18
CA ARG A 109 15.89 3.55 7.68
C ARG A 109 15.95 3.51 6.16
N ILE A 110 15.36 2.48 5.57
CA ILE A 110 15.36 2.30 4.11
C ILE A 110 14.54 3.40 3.45
N ASP A 111 13.36 3.70 3.97
CA ASP A 111 12.51 4.76 3.43
C ASP A 111 13.24 6.11 3.42
N LEU A 112 13.82 6.51 4.55
CA LEU A 112 14.46 7.82 4.67
C LEU A 112 15.75 7.94 3.86
N ASN A 113 16.53 6.87 3.78
CA ASN A 113 17.88 6.95 3.23
C ASN A 113 17.99 6.46 1.79
N ILE A 114 17.01 5.70 1.30
CA ILE A 114 17.02 5.12 -0.03
C ILE A 114 15.76 5.49 -0.81
N CYS A 115 14.59 5.10 -0.31
CA CYS A 115 13.34 5.22 -1.07
C CYS A 115 12.93 6.68 -1.29
N GLU A 116 12.92 7.48 -0.23
CA GLU A 116 12.52 8.89 -0.35
C GLU A 116 13.48 9.71 -1.21
N PRO A 117 14.82 9.63 -1.02
CA PRO A 117 15.75 10.33 -1.91
C PRO A 117 15.63 9.90 -3.37
N LEU A 118 15.49 8.59 -3.61
CA LEU A 118 15.35 8.06 -4.96
C LEU A 118 14.06 8.55 -5.61
N THR A 119 12.95 8.49 -4.90
CA THR A 119 11.64 8.92 -5.40
C THR A 119 11.62 10.43 -5.66
N SER A 120 12.20 11.22 -4.76
CA SER A 120 12.32 12.67 -4.92
C SER A 120 13.19 13.02 -6.11
N GLY A 121 14.31 12.32 -6.29
CA GLY A 121 15.17 12.50 -7.45
C GLY A 121 14.43 12.24 -8.75
N PHE A 122 13.61 11.19 -8.78
CA PHE A 122 12.80 10.88 -9.96
C PHE A 122 11.72 11.94 -10.21
N ARG A 123 10.97 12.32 -9.16
CA ARG A 123 9.84 13.25 -9.28
C ARG A 123 10.26 14.66 -9.70
N TYR A 124 11.41 15.10 -9.24
CA TYR A 124 11.87 16.49 -9.40
C TYR A 124 13.07 16.63 -10.33
N ALA A 125 13.44 15.59 -11.06
CA ALA A 125 14.50 15.66 -12.05
C ALA A 125 14.09 16.54 -13.23
N GLU A 126 15.07 17.24 -13.81
CA GLU A 126 14.84 18.04 -15.01
C GLU A 126 14.32 17.16 -16.16
N GLY A 127 13.34 17.66 -16.86
CA GLY A 127 12.76 16.97 -18.02
C GLY A 127 11.66 15.98 -17.69
N LEU A 128 11.26 15.89 -16.42
CA LEU A 128 10.14 15.04 -16.02
C LEU A 128 8.88 15.89 -15.60
#